data_bd1c94ef8a65ecedeb1fdd87939c1c4e
#
_entry.id   bd1c94ef8a65ecedeb1fdd87939c1c4e
#
_cell.length_a   1.000
_cell.length_b   1.000
_cell.length_c   1.000
_cell.angle_alpha   90.00
_cell.angle_beta   90.00
_cell.angle_gamma   90.00
#
_symmetry.space_group_name_H-M   'P 1'
#
loop_
_entity.id
_entity.type
_entity.pdbx_description
1 polymer ?
#
loop_
_entity_poly.entity_id
_entity_poly.type
_entity_poly.pdbx_seq_one_letter_code
_entity_poly.pdbx_strand_id
1 'polypeptide(L)'
;MSKTLRIGTRDSELALWQANIVKKLLEDAGHKTELVPVKSTGDLVLDKPLYELGITGIFTRTLDIAMLNHDIDIAVHSLKDVPTVLPKGIVQAAVLKRGNVNDTLVFKDNEEFLGAKHAVIATGSLRRRAQWLNRFPTHTITDLRGNVNSRLQKLQDNVWNGAIFAAAGIGRIGIRPEEAINLDWMIPAPAQGAIMITALEDDDFAKEACAALNHEETEICTTIEREFLNKLEGGCTAPIGALAYIKDEEVNFKGVLLSEDGSKRIDVTRVKKLGEHNDMAQYCADFVIERGGKRLMDKIKYSNKKTNVFSTKSFTDDQRLLFHEKVVPESSDFIKISLNRIHPRFLRNEIQNVVITSKNAVEALTANFSATELQFKNIYCVGRRTKRLVENKIGKVAHTEKNAQKLAEYLVEFIEGTEVTYFCSDIRLDALPTVLSENNIKVNEVEAYQTKYDSYKVADSVESAMFYSPSTVESFVKNNTIDVIAFCIGETTAKEAKKHFKDVRIAKVPTVESVIELVNEHYV
;
A
#
# COMPACT_ATOMS: atom_id res chain seq x y z
N MET A 1 46.76 -12.54 -9.28
CA MET A 1 45.59 -12.99 -10.04
C MET A 1 44.68 -11.80 -10.22
N SER A 2 44.21 -11.46 -11.43
CA SER A 2 43.27 -10.36 -11.61
C SER A 2 41.93 -10.70 -10.91
N LYS A 3 41.42 -9.81 -10.04
CA LYS A 3 40.11 -9.94 -9.40
C LYS A 3 39.03 -10.06 -10.49
N THR A 4 38.12 -11.00 -10.38
CA THR A 4 36.95 -11.12 -11.28
C THR A 4 35.87 -10.18 -10.77
N LEU A 5 35.32 -9.30 -11.62
CA LEU A 5 34.20 -8.41 -11.30
C LEU A 5 32.88 -9.15 -11.40
N ARG A 6 32.15 -9.21 -10.30
CA ARG A 6 30.80 -9.79 -10.23
C ARG A 6 29.78 -8.71 -10.54
N ILE A 7 29.08 -8.90 -11.67
CA ILE A 7 28.11 -7.94 -12.21
C ILE A 7 26.71 -8.35 -11.78
N GLY A 8 26.14 -7.64 -10.83
CA GLY A 8 24.76 -7.82 -10.38
C GLY A 8 23.74 -7.30 -11.40
N THR A 9 22.70 -8.09 -11.64
CA THR A 9 21.60 -7.72 -12.55
C THR A 9 20.31 -8.40 -12.12
N ARG A 10 19.16 -7.85 -12.53
CA ARG A 10 17.86 -8.54 -12.42
C ARG A 10 17.79 -9.66 -13.46
N ASP A 11 16.89 -10.62 -13.25
CA ASP A 11 16.69 -11.80 -14.11
C ASP A 11 15.78 -11.54 -15.33
N SER A 12 15.27 -10.31 -15.54
CA SER A 12 14.48 -9.98 -16.72
C SER A 12 15.35 -9.88 -17.98
N GLU A 13 14.79 -10.24 -19.15
CA GLU A 13 15.49 -10.23 -20.43
C GLU A 13 16.20 -8.90 -20.73
N LEU A 14 15.50 -7.77 -20.49
CA LEU A 14 16.08 -6.44 -20.69
C LEU A 14 17.25 -6.17 -19.74
N ALA A 15 17.14 -6.58 -18.47
CA ALA A 15 18.20 -6.37 -17.48
C ALA A 15 19.43 -7.25 -17.81
N LEU A 16 19.21 -8.48 -18.20
CA LEU A 16 20.27 -9.39 -18.66
C LEU A 16 20.95 -8.85 -19.92
N TRP A 17 20.18 -8.31 -20.87
CA TRP A 17 20.76 -7.65 -22.05
C TRP A 17 21.67 -6.48 -21.64
N GLN A 18 21.22 -5.62 -20.71
CA GLN A 18 22.01 -4.47 -20.23
C GLN A 18 23.29 -4.93 -19.53
N ALA A 19 23.20 -5.93 -18.67
CA ALA A 19 24.36 -6.48 -17.97
C ALA A 19 25.34 -7.17 -18.93
N ASN A 20 24.86 -7.85 -19.96
CA ASN A 20 25.72 -8.45 -20.99
C ASN A 20 26.50 -7.42 -21.81
N ILE A 21 25.90 -6.26 -22.11
CA ILE A 21 26.64 -5.16 -22.76
C ILE A 21 27.76 -4.64 -21.85
N VAL A 22 27.46 -4.39 -20.56
CA VAL A 22 28.48 -3.96 -19.58
C VAL A 22 29.57 -5.03 -19.46
N LYS A 23 29.20 -6.30 -19.32
CA LYS A 23 30.12 -7.43 -19.30
C LYS A 23 31.08 -7.41 -20.50
N LYS A 24 30.53 -7.33 -21.70
CA LYS A 24 31.34 -7.28 -22.91
C LYS A 24 32.33 -6.10 -22.93
N LEU A 25 31.85 -4.90 -22.59
CA LEU A 25 32.67 -3.69 -22.55
C LEU A 25 33.83 -3.81 -21.54
N LEU A 26 33.58 -4.38 -20.37
CA LEU A 26 34.62 -4.63 -19.36
C LEU A 26 35.61 -5.71 -19.79
N GLU A 27 35.14 -6.76 -20.47
CA GLU A 27 36.00 -7.82 -21.01
C GLU A 27 36.85 -7.31 -22.17
N ASP A 28 36.29 -6.46 -23.04
CA ASP A 28 37.04 -5.78 -24.12
C ASP A 28 38.12 -4.82 -23.53
N ALA A 29 37.90 -4.28 -22.32
CA ALA A 29 38.88 -3.49 -21.56
C ALA A 29 39.88 -4.35 -20.76
N GLY A 30 39.82 -5.68 -20.85
CA GLY A 30 40.77 -6.61 -20.22
C GLY A 30 40.41 -7.09 -18.82
N HIS A 31 39.22 -6.79 -18.30
CA HIS A 31 38.75 -7.25 -17.01
C HIS A 31 38.07 -8.62 -17.12
N LYS A 32 38.25 -9.49 -16.11
CA LYS A 32 37.47 -10.72 -15.99
C LYS A 32 36.15 -10.42 -15.30
N THR A 33 35.05 -10.95 -15.83
CA THR A 33 33.71 -10.66 -15.32
C THR A 33 32.85 -11.91 -15.16
N GLU A 34 31.89 -11.84 -14.22
CA GLU A 34 30.87 -12.86 -13.99
C GLU A 34 29.52 -12.18 -13.78
N LEU A 35 28.44 -12.71 -14.41
CA LEU A 35 27.08 -12.24 -14.17
C LEU A 35 26.46 -12.93 -12.97
N VAL A 36 25.87 -12.13 -12.07
CA VAL A 36 25.16 -12.59 -10.87
C VAL A 36 23.69 -12.09 -10.93
N PRO A 37 22.76 -12.93 -11.42
CA PRO A 37 21.34 -12.59 -11.42
C PRO A 37 20.77 -12.55 -10.01
N VAL A 38 20.10 -11.45 -9.64
CA VAL A 38 19.46 -11.24 -8.33
C VAL A 38 17.96 -11.06 -8.54
N LYS A 39 17.13 -11.83 -7.83
CA LYS A 39 15.67 -11.70 -7.90
C LYS A 39 15.20 -10.41 -7.24
N SER A 40 14.45 -9.60 -7.95
CA SER A 40 13.91 -8.32 -7.46
C SER A 40 12.49 -8.50 -6.89
N THR A 41 12.21 -7.88 -5.75
CA THR A 41 10.87 -7.85 -5.16
C THR A 41 9.84 -7.17 -6.09
N GLY A 42 10.28 -6.18 -6.89
CA GLY A 42 9.42 -5.48 -7.86
C GLY A 42 8.96 -6.37 -9.04
N ASP A 43 9.67 -7.48 -9.29
CA ASP A 43 9.29 -8.45 -10.32
C ASP A 43 8.28 -9.49 -9.79
N LEU A 44 8.10 -9.59 -8.47
CA LEU A 44 7.18 -10.53 -7.83
C LEU A 44 5.77 -9.95 -7.63
N VAL A 45 5.64 -8.62 -7.49
CA VAL A 45 4.35 -7.95 -7.25
C VAL A 45 3.85 -7.35 -8.56
N LEU A 46 2.97 -8.06 -9.28
CA LEU A 46 2.47 -7.70 -10.61
C LEU A 46 1.01 -7.24 -10.64
N ASP A 47 0.30 -7.33 -9.52
CA ASP A 47 -1.13 -7.08 -9.36
C ASP A 47 -1.47 -5.61 -9.06
N LYS A 48 -0.49 -4.79 -8.65
CA LYS A 48 -0.69 -3.36 -8.31
C LYS A 48 0.21 -2.43 -9.12
N PRO A 49 -0.25 -1.22 -9.51
CA PRO A 49 0.58 -0.21 -10.15
C PRO A 49 1.79 0.18 -9.29
N LEU A 50 2.95 0.53 -9.91
CA LEU A 50 4.18 0.87 -9.18
C LEU A 50 4.01 2.05 -8.24
N TYR A 51 3.23 3.06 -8.64
CA TYR A 51 2.99 4.26 -7.85
C TYR A 51 2.19 3.98 -6.57
N GLU A 52 1.43 2.87 -6.52
CA GLU A 52 0.69 2.46 -5.33
C GLU A 52 1.55 1.71 -4.29
N LEU A 53 2.67 1.15 -4.68
CA LEU A 53 3.51 0.38 -3.78
C LEU A 53 4.26 1.25 -2.76
N GLY A 54 4.40 2.57 -3.02
CA GLY A 54 5.01 3.54 -2.09
C GLY A 54 6.46 3.25 -1.70
N ILE A 55 7.11 2.27 -2.34
CA ILE A 55 8.47 1.82 -2.03
C ILE A 55 9.45 2.48 -2.99
N THR A 56 10.32 3.34 -2.47
CA THR A 56 11.42 3.91 -3.24
C THR A 56 12.45 2.83 -3.55
N GLY A 57 12.93 2.78 -4.81
CA GLY A 57 13.97 1.84 -5.22
C GLY A 57 13.53 0.38 -5.29
N ILE A 58 12.25 0.09 -5.56
CA ILE A 58 11.72 -1.28 -5.60
C ILE A 58 12.48 -2.23 -6.56
N PHE A 59 13.10 -1.68 -7.60
CA PHE A 59 13.90 -2.44 -8.57
C PHE A 59 15.40 -2.45 -8.29
N THR A 60 15.91 -1.56 -7.41
CA THR A 60 17.34 -1.44 -7.11
C THR A 60 17.71 -2.02 -5.77
N ARG A 61 16.79 -1.98 -4.80
CA ARG A 61 17.05 -2.33 -3.39
C ARG A 61 17.70 -3.70 -3.19
N THR A 62 17.30 -4.72 -3.94
CA THR A 62 17.89 -6.06 -3.81
C THR A 62 19.33 -6.12 -4.32
N LEU A 63 19.64 -5.37 -5.39
CA LEU A 63 21.00 -5.20 -5.91
C LEU A 63 21.85 -4.35 -4.96
N ASP A 64 21.27 -3.28 -4.39
CA ASP A 64 21.95 -2.45 -3.39
C ASP A 64 22.35 -3.27 -2.16
N ILE A 65 21.46 -4.12 -1.65
CA ILE A 65 21.73 -5.03 -0.53
C ILE A 65 22.83 -6.05 -0.90
N ALA A 66 22.76 -6.67 -2.08
CA ALA A 66 23.76 -7.62 -2.54
C ALA A 66 25.15 -6.97 -2.68
N MET A 67 25.21 -5.69 -3.10
CA MET A 67 26.44 -4.91 -3.19
C MET A 67 27.01 -4.60 -1.79
N LEU A 68 26.17 -4.12 -0.85
CA LEU A 68 26.58 -3.83 0.53
C LEU A 68 27.02 -5.08 1.29
N ASN A 69 26.50 -6.26 0.93
CA ASN A 69 26.92 -7.56 1.47
C ASN A 69 28.18 -8.12 0.75
N HIS A 70 28.73 -7.43 -0.23
CA HIS A 70 29.83 -7.90 -1.07
C HIS A 70 29.52 -9.19 -1.86
N ASP A 71 28.25 -9.47 -2.17
CA ASP A 71 27.85 -10.59 -3.05
C ASP A 71 28.14 -10.25 -4.53
N ILE A 72 28.08 -8.97 -4.88
CA ILE A 72 28.39 -8.38 -6.20
C ILE A 72 29.32 -7.18 -6.04
N ASP A 73 30.13 -6.88 -7.04
CA ASP A 73 31.06 -5.75 -7.04
C ASP A 73 30.48 -4.51 -7.73
N ILE A 74 29.68 -4.72 -8.77
CA ILE A 74 28.96 -3.66 -9.48
C ILE A 74 27.52 -4.09 -9.78
N ALA A 75 26.61 -3.12 -9.92
CA ALA A 75 25.23 -3.40 -10.37
C ALA A 75 24.86 -2.57 -11.61
N VAL A 76 24.09 -3.18 -12.52
CA VAL A 76 23.66 -2.56 -13.78
C VAL A 76 22.18 -2.24 -13.73
N HIS A 77 21.84 -0.99 -14.05
CA HIS A 77 20.48 -0.47 -13.96
C HIS A 77 20.03 0.31 -15.19
N SER A 78 18.75 0.25 -15.51
CA SER A 78 18.12 1.31 -16.30
C SER A 78 18.07 2.57 -15.42
N LEU A 79 18.79 3.63 -15.81
CA LEU A 79 19.02 4.80 -14.96
C LEU A 79 17.72 5.51 -14.50
N LYS A 80 16.69 5.50 -15.34
CA LYS A 80 15.37 6.07 -15.00
C LYS A 80 14.67 5.39 -13.82
N ASP A 81 15.03 4.14 -13.50
CA ASP A 81 14.43 3.34 -12.43
C ASP A 81 15.23 3.45 -11.11
N VAL A 82 16.37 4.14 -11.12
CA VAL A 82 17.25 4.38 -9.97
C VAL A 82 16.78 5.63 -9.22
N PRO A 83 16.60 5.59 -7.89
CA PRO A 83 16.28 6.76 -7.08
C PRO A 83 17.25 7.92 -7.32
N THR A 84 16.76 9.16 -7.25
CA THR A 84 17.59 10.37 -7.46
C THR A 84 18.71 10.51 -6.42
N VAL A 85 18.51 9.94 -5.23
CA VAL A 85 19.51 9.84 -4.16
C VAL A 85 19.85 8.37 -3.98
N LEU A 86 21.12 8.02 -4.14
CA LEU A 86 21.64 6.67 -3.93
C LEU A 86 21.74 6.34 -2.42
N PRO A 87 21.65 5.06 -2.05
CA PRO A 87 21.94 4.64 -0.69
C PRO A 87 23.37 5.01 -0.25
N LYS A 88 23.56 5.28 1.04
CA LYS A 88 24.87 5.58 1.59
C LYS A 88 25.84 4.42 1.33
N GLY A 89 27.05 4.75 0.86
CA GLY A 89 28.10 3.79 0.52
C GLY A 89 28.01 3.22 -0.90
N ILE A 90 27.01 3.64 -1.70
CA ILE A 90 26.88 3.28 -3.10
C ILE A 90 27.01 4.54 -3.95
N VAL A 91 27.80 4.46 -5.03
CA VAL A 91 28.05 5.57 -5.95
C VAL A 91 27.78 5.18 -7.39
N GLN A 92 27.53 6.18 -8.23
CA GLN A 92 27.54 6.02 -9.69
C GLN A 92 29.00 5.82 -10.15
N ALA A 93 29.31 4.68 -10.73
CA ALA A 93 30.64 4.38 -11.27
C ALA A 93 30.75 4.77 -12.75
N ALA A 94 29.67 4.62 -13.52
CA ALA A 94 29.63 5.06 -14.93
C ALA A 94 28.18 5.18 -15.44
N VAL A 95 28.02 6.00 -16.49
CA VAL A 95 26.80 6.04 -17.31
C VAL A 95 27.19 5.76 -18.77
N LEU A 96 26.59 4.75 -19.37
CA LEU A 96 26.89 4.38 -20.75
C LEU A 96 26.25 5.35 -21.75
N LYS A 97 26.75 5.36 -22.98
CA LYS A 97 26.16 6.09 -24.11
C LYS A 97 24.66 5.83 -24.21
N ARG A 98 23.87 6.90 -24.25
CA ARG A 98 22.41 6.87 -24.23
C ARG A 98 21.81 6.23 -25.47
N GLY A 99 20.85 5.34 -25.30
CA GLY A 99 20.02 4.83 -26.39
C GLY A 99 18.84 5.76 -26.71
N ASN A 100 17.88 5.25 -27.49
CA ASN A 100 16.71 6.03 -27.90
C ASN A 100 15.91 6.51 -26.67
N VAL A 101 15.72 7.81 -26.57
CA VAL A 101 15.02 8.48 -25.44
C VAL A 101 13.51 8.45 -25.57
N ASN A 102 12.96 8.21 -26.76
CA ASN A 102 11.55 8.36 -27.04
C ASN A 102 10.68 7.32 -26.35
N ASP A 103 9.43 7.69 -26.14
CA ASP A 103 8.36 6.72 -25.94
C ASP A 103 7.80 6.27 -27.29
N THR A 104 7.39 5.03 -27.35
CA THR A 104 6.83 4.41 -28.56
C THR A 104 5.45 3.85 -28.22
N LEU A 105 4.48 4.17 -29.04
CA LEU A 105 3.16 3.54 -29.02
C LEU A 105 3.21 2.30 -29.91
N VAL A 106 2.96 1.14 -29.32
CA VAL A 106 2.68 -0.11 -30.05
C VAL A 106 1.17 -0.28 -30.09
N PHE A 107 0.61 -0.57 -31.25
CA PHE A 107 -0.84 -0.63 -31.42
C PHE A 107 -1.27 -1.88 -32.23
N LYS A 108 -2.57 -2.09 -32.34
CA LYS A 108 -3.18 -3.13 -33.15
C LYS A 108 -3.78 -2.50 -34.41
N ASP A 109 -3.85 -3.30 -35.46
CA ASP A 109 -4.49 -2.98 -36.73
C ASP A 109 -3.86 -1.75 -37.42
N ASN A 110 -4.39 -0.55 -37.14
CA ASN A 110 -3.90 0.70 -37.76
C ASN A 110 -3.98 1.87 -36.75
N GLU A 111 -3.46 3.02 -37.12
CA GLU A 111 -3.38 4.22 -36.28
C GLU A 111 -4.64 5.13 -36.32
N GLU A 112 -5.69 4.73 -37.03
CA GLU A 112 -6.91 5.56 -37.19
C GLU A 112 -7.59 5.90 -35.88
N PHE A 113 -7.42 5.05 -34.85
CA PHE A 113 -7.94 5.33 -33.50
C PHE A 113 -7.39 6.60 -32.87
N LEU A 114 -6.23 7.12 -33.33
CA LEU A 114 -5.68 8.40 -32.86
C LEU A 114 -6.59 9.58 -33.21
N GLY A 115 -7.35 9.48 -34.31
CA GLY A 115 -8.38 10.45 -34.70
C GLY A 115 -9.77 10.16 -34.12
N ALA A 116 -9.96 9.03 -33.48
CA ALA A 116 -11.25 8.65 -32.90
C ALA A 116 -11.54 9.40 -31.59
N LYS A 117 -12.82 9.58 -31.27
CA LYS A 117 -13.25 10.21 -30.02
C LYS A 117 -12.90 9.35 -28.79
N HIS A 118 -12.89 8.04 -28.94
CA HIS A 118 -12.65 7.09 -27.85
C HIS A 118 -11.59 6.06 -28.29
N ALA A 119 -10.58 5.88 -27.47
CA ALA A 119 -9.60 4.82 -27.58
C ALA A 119 -9.10 4.42 -26.19
N VAL A 120 -8.63 3.19 -26.03
CA VAL A 120 -8.09 2.67 -24.78
C VAL A 120 -6.59 2.46 -24.96
N ILE A 121 -5.77 3.19 -24.20
CA ILE A 121 -4.31 3.13 -24.24
C ILE A 121 -3.77 2.60 -22.90
N ALA A 122 -2.90 1.61 -22.98
CA ALA A 122 -2.34 0.95 -21.82
C ALA A 122 -0.99 1.54 -21.42
N THR A 123 -0.85 1.97 -20.17
CA THR A 123 0.42 2.40 -19.57
C THR A 123 0.36 2.39 -18.05
N GLY A 124 1.41 1.92 -17.37
CA GLY A 124 1.58 2.02 -15.92
C GLY A 124 2.39 3.26 -15.47
N SER A 125 2.60 4.24 -16.36
CA SER A 125 3.37 5.45 -16.07
C SER A 125 2.47 6.67 -15.99
N LEU A 126 2.42 7.32 -14.81
CA LEU A 126 1.66 8.56 -14.61
C LEU A 126 2.09 9.68 -15.56
N ARG A 127 3.40 9.78 -15.87
CA ARG A 127 3.92 10.73 -16.85
C ARG A 127 3.35 10.51 -18.26
N ARG A 128 3.32 9.26 -18.72
CA ARG A 128 2.75 8.91 -20.03
C ARG A 128 1.25 9.15 -20.06
N ARG A 129 0.54 8.69 -19.00
CA ARG A 129 -0.89 8.92 -18.82
C ARG A 129 -1.24 10.41 -18.92
N ALA A 130 -0.59 11.24 -18.12
CA ALA A 130 -0.88 12.67 -18.08
C ALA A 130 -0.60 13.36 -19.43
N GLN A 131 0.55 13.07 -20.07
CA GLN A 131 0.86 13.65 -21.39
C GLN A 131 -0.08 13.13 -22.48
N TRP A 132 -0.49 11.86 -22.42
CA TRP A 132 -1.46 11.32 -23.36
C TRP A 132 -2.82 12.00 -23.22
N LEU A 133 -3.37 12.07 -21.99
CA LEU A 133 -4.65 12.72 -21.72
C LEU A 133 -4.63 14.23 -22.02
N ASN A 134 -3.48 14.89 -21.85
CA ASN A 134 -3.33 16.29 -22.27
C ASN A 134 -3.52 16.47 -23.78
N ARG A 135 -3.07 15.52 -24.60
CA ARG A 135 -3.20 15.55 -26.06
C ARG A 135 -4.52 14.96 -26.56
N PHE A 136 -4.99 13.89 -25.91
CA PHE A 136 -6.20 13.12 -26.26
C PHE A 136 -7.11 13.02 -25.04
N PRO A 137 -7.82 14.09 -24.65
CA PRO A 137 -8.54 14.16 -23.37
C PRO A 137 -9.77 13.24 -23.31
N THR A 138 -10.25 12.71 -24.42
CA THR A 138 -11.40 11.80 -24.49
C THR A 138 -11.02 10.31 -24.53
N HIS A 139 -9.72 10.02 -24.63
CA HIS A 139 -9.24 8.64 -24.58
C HIS A 139 -9.21 8.12 -23.14
N THR A 140 -9.29 6.81 -22.99
CA THR A 140 -9.20 6.14 -21.70
C THR A 140 -7.81 5.55 -21.51
N ILE A 141 -7.25 5.70 -20.31
CA ILE A 141 -5.99 5.06 -19.95
C ILE A 141 -6.26 3.88 -19.03
N THR A 142 -5.63 2.75 -19.32
CA THR A 142 -5.64 1.55 -18.48
C THR A 142 -4.23 1.20 -18.00
N ASP A 143 -4.13 0.51 -16.87
CA ASP A 143 -2.84 0.14 -16.28
C ASP A 143 -2.16 -1.01 -17.04
N LEU A 144 -0.82 -0.94 -17.12
CA LEU A 144 0.01 -1.91 -17.80
C LEU A 144 1.22 -2.31 -16.95
N ARG A 145 1.23 -3.53 -16.45
CA ARG A 145 2.28 -4.10 -15.58
C ARG A 145 2.93 -5.33 -16.21
N GLY A 146 4.13 -5.64 -15.70
CA GLY A 146 4.95 -6.77 -16.14
C GLY A 146 6.22 -6.31 -16.86
N ASN A 147 7.03 -7.26 -17.32
CA ASN A 147 8.18 -7.02 -18.21
C ASN A 147 7.69 -6.67 -19.63
N VAL A 148 8.61 -6.34 -20.54
CA VAL A 148 8.26 -5.91 -21.91
C VAL A 148 7.42 -6.98 -22.63
N ASN A 149 7.84 -8.25 -22.57
CA ASN A 149 7.14 -9.35 -23.24
C ASN A 149 5.73 -9.56 -22.69
N SER A 150 5.59 -9.58 -21.34
CA SER A 150 4.28 -9.70 -20.70
C SER A 150 3.34 -8.55 -21.04
N ARG A 151 3.88 -7.32 -21.21
CA ARG A 151 3.07 -6.14 -21.60
C ARG A 151 2.64 -6.22 -23.07
N LEU A 152 3.49 -6.69 -23.96
CA LEU A 152 3.13 -6.92 -25.36
C LEU A 152 2.06 -8.02 -25.48
N GLN A 153 2.20 -9.11 -24.70
CA GLN A 153 1.18 -10.15 -24.67
C GLN A 153 -0.16 -9.61 -24.15
N LYS A 154 -0.15 -8.81 -23.06
CA LYS A 154 -1.36 -8.16 -22.57
C LYS A 154 -2.01 -7.23 -23.59
N LEU A 155 -1.24 -6.54 -24.42
CA LEU A 155 -1.81 -5.75 -25.52
C LEU A 155 -2.58 -6.65 -26.49
N GLN A 156 -2.06 -7.82 -26.83
CA GLN A 156 -2.75 -8.78 -27.71
C GLN A 156 -4.01 -9.36 -27.09
N ASP A 157 -3.96 -9.70 -25.81
CA ASP A 157 -5.04 -10.40 -25.09
C ASP A 157 -6.23 -9.49 -24.71
N ASN A 158 -6.06 -8.17 -24.71
CA ASN A 158 -7.08 -7.22 -24.28
C ASN A 158 -7.62 -6.38 -25.43
N VAL A 159 -8.78 -5.78 -25.25
CA VAL A 159 -9.44 -4.88 -26.22
C VAL A 159 -8.86 -3.46 -26.18
N TRP A 160 -7.54 -3.32 -26.06
CA TRP A 160 -6.85 -2.04 -26.06
C TRP A 160 -6.43 -1.67 -27.48
N ASN A 161 -6.46 -0.38 -27.81
CA ASN A 161 -6.01 0.12 -29.10
C ASN A 161 -4.48 0.20 -29.20
N GLY A 162 -3.81 0.48 -28.07
CA GLY A 162 -2.36 0.56 -28.01
C GLY A 162 -1.78 0.54 -26.61
N ALA A 163 -0.46 0.38 -26.53
CA ALA A 163 0.30 0.42 -25.29
C ALA A 163 1.59 1.22 -25.46
N ILE A 164 1.99 2.00 -24.45
CA ILE A 164 3.15 2.89 -24.55
C ILE A 164 4.37 2.24 -23.87
N PHE A 165 5.45 2.13 -24.61
CA PHE A 165 6.73 1.56 -24.20
C PHE A 165 7.86 2.60 -24.28
N ALA A 166 9.01 2.32 -23.65
CA ALA A 166 10.25 3.04 -23.93
C ALA A 166 10.92 2.41 -25.17
N ALA A 167 11.21 3.20 -26.19
CA ALA A 167 11.82 2.73 -27.44
C ALA A 167 13.12 1.95 -27.20
N ALA A 168 14.00 2.45 -26.29
CA ALA A 168 15.22 1.74 -25.92
C ALA A 168 14.95 0.35 -25.31
N GLY A 169 13.85 0.18 -24.56
CA GLY A 169 13.52 -1.11 -23.94
C GLY A 169 13.16 -2.17 -24.98
N ILE A 170 12.31 -1.81 -25.95
CA ILE A 170 11.88 -2.72 -27.02
C ILE A 170 13.07 -3.02 -27.95
N GLY A 171 13.79 -1.97 -28.40
CA GLY A 171 14.89 -2.13 -29.36
C GLY A 171 16.05 -2.97 -28.82
N ARG A 172 16.35 -2.91 -27.50
CA ARG A 172 17.45 -3.66 -26.88
C ARG A 172 17.23 -5.18 -26.86
N ILE A 173 15.99 -5.61 -26.72
CA ILE A 173 15.64 -7.05 -26.74
C ILE A 173 15.26 -7.54 -28.14
N GLY A 174 15.56 -6.72 -29.18
CA GLY A 174 15.36 -7.11 -30.58
C GLY A 174 13.89 -7.15 -31.02
N ILE A 175 12.96 -6.71 -30.21
CA ILE A 175 11.54 -6.66 -30.57
C ILE A 175 11.29 -5.42 -31.43
N ARG A 176 10.77 -5.66 -32.61
CA ARG A 176 10.38 -4.61 -33.58
C ARG A 176 8.92 -4.85 -33.95
N PRO A 177 7.99 -4.26 -33.20
CA PRO A 177 6.57 -4.37 -33.56
C PRO A 177 6.35 -3.77 -34.94
N GLU A 178 5.59 -4.44 -35.79
CA GLU A 178 5.24 -3.94 -37.13
C GLU A 178 4.44 -2.64 -37.03
N GLU A 179 3.53 -2.61 -36.07
CA GLU A 179 2.64 -1.48 -35.78
C GLU A 179 3.18 -0.68 -34.58
N ALA A 180 4.06 0.27 -34.83
CA ALA A 180 4.63 1.12 -33.80
C ALA A 180 5.00 2.51 -34.33
N ILE A 181 4.69 3.55 -33.54
CA ILE A 181 5.08 4.93 -33.83
C ILE A 181 5.80 5.57 -32.64
N ASN A 182 6.81 6.39 -32.94
CA ASN A 182 7.46 7.19 -31.91
C ASN A 182 6.59 8.37 -31.50
N LEU A 183 6.54 8.62 -30.19
CA LEU A 183 5.79 9.73 -29.62
C LEU A 183 6.72 10.94 -29.39
N ASP A 184 7.21 11.56 -30.49
CA ASP A 184 8.21 12.64 -30.46
C ASP A 184 7.74 13.89 -29.71
N TRP A 185 6.42 14.05 -29.55
CA TRP A 185 5.79 15.11 -28.76
C TRP A 185 5.79 14.85 -27.25
N MET A 186 6.06 13.59 -26.82
CA MET A 186 6.04 13.18 -25.43
C MET A 186 7.43 13.36 -24.81
N ILE A 187 7.55 14.23 -23.81
CA ILE A 187 8.81 14.40 -23.08
C ILE A 187 9.09 13.15 -22.25
N PRO A 188 10.25 12.49 -22.44
CA PRO A 188 10.56 11.21 -21.79
C PRO A 188 10.69 11.32 -20.26
N ALA A 189 10.79 10.16 -19.60
CA ALA A 189 11.18 10.13 -18.21
C ALA A 189 12.64 10.59 -18.06
N PRO A 190 12.99 11.31 -16.97
CA PRO A 190 14.37 11.65 -16.68
C PRO A 190 15.28 10.42 -16.78
N ALA A 191 16.39 10.54 -17.49
CA ALA A 191 17.37 9.50 -17.78
C ALA A 191 16.84 8.29 -18.57
N GLN A 192 15.69 8.39 -19.27
CA GLN A 192 15.20 7.33 -20.13
C GLN A 192 16.21 7.01 -21.24
N GLY A 193 16.48 5.72 -21.48
CA GLY A 193 17.44 5.25 -22.49
C GLY A 193 18.88 5.11 -21.99
N ALA A 194 19.24 5.65 -20.82
CA ALA A 194 20.55 5.50 -20.22
C ALA A 194 20.68 4.23 -19.35
N ILE A 195 21.88 3.66 -19.32
CA ILE A 195 22.28 2.56 -18.44
C ILE A 195 23.30 3.11 -17.44
N MET A 196 23.12 2.82 -16.17
CA MET A 196 24.00 3.20 -15.08
C MET A 196 24.66 1.98 -14.47
N ILE A 197 25.93 2.12 -14.13
CA ILE A 197 26.68 1.17 -13.33
C ILE A 197 26.89 1.81 -11.96
N THR A 198 26.55 1.06 -10.89
CA THR A 198 26.85 1.46 -9.52
C THR A 198 27.92 0.55 -8.93
N ALA A 199 28.69 1.08 -7.99
CA ALA A 199 29.73 0.38 -7.22
C ALA A 199 29.72 0.85 -5.77
N LEU A 200 30.43 0.15 -4.89
CA LEU A 200 30.70 0.66 -3.55
C LEU A 200 31.63 1.86 -3.61
N GLU A 201 31.39 2.82 -2.75
CA GLU A 201 32.20 4.07 -2.64
C GLU A 201 33.67 3.79 -2.34
N ASP A 202 33.96 2.72 -1.60
CA ASP A 202 35.30 2.28 -1.18
C ASP A 202 35.93 1.20 -2.08
N ASP A 203 35.25 0.69 -3.12
CA ASP A 203 35.83 -0.24 -4.11
C ASP A 203 36.46 0.52 -5.28
N ASP A 204 37.70 1.00 -5.08
CA ASP A 204 38.44 1.73 -6.10
C ASP A 204 38.68 0.89 -7.37
N PHE A 205 38.90 -0.42 -7.23
CA PHE A 205 39.09 -1.30 -8.39
C PHE A 205 37.85 -1.36 -9.29
N ALA A 206 36.68 -1.50 -8.70
CA ALA A 206 35.42 -1.53 -9.46
C ALA A 206 35.12 -0.17 -10.10
N LYS A 207 35.38 0.94 -9.39
CA LYS A 207 35.20 2.31 -9.92
C LYS A 207 36.14 2.58 -11.09
N GLU A 208 37.43 2.27 -10.97
CA GLU A 208 38.42 2.48 -12.05
C GLU A 208 38.10 1.63 -13.29
N ALA A 209 37.72 0.36 -13.10
CA ALA A 209 37.32 -0.49 -14.21
C ALA A 209 36.11 0.05 -14.97
N CYS A 210 35.15 0.65 -14.26
CA CYS A 210 33.93 1.22 -14.87
C CYS A 210 34.16 2.62 -15.47
N ALA A 211 35.12 3.40 -14.96
CA ALA A 211 35.36 4.79 -15.40
C ALA A 211 35.60 4.91 -16.92
N ALA A 212 36.31 3.94 -17.50
CA ALA A 212 36.56 3.89 -18.95
C ALA A 212 35.29 3.71 -19.82
N LEU A 213 34.19 3.26 -19.19
CA LEU A 213 32.89 3.06 -19.86
C LEU A 213 31.99 4.31 -19.79
N ASN A 214 32.40 5.32 -19.01
CA ASN A 214 31.56 6.50 -18.81
C ASN A 214 31.46 7.34 -20.08
N HIS A 215 30.24 7.74 -20.44
CA HIS A 215 29.96 8.64 -21.55
C HIS A 215 29.58 10.01 -21.00
N GLU A 216 30.54 10.94 -20.98
CA GLU A 216 30.44 12.25 -20.34
C GLU A 216 29.19 13.06 -20.76
N GLU A 217 28.91 13.15 -22.07
CA GLU A 217 27.70 13.87 -22.53
C GLU A 217 26.40 13.27 -22.00
N THR A 218 26.34 11.93 -21.92
CA THR A 218 25.15 11.26 -21.34
C THR A 218 25.06 11.52 -19.84
N GLU A 219 26.18 11.48 -19.14
CA GLU A 219 26.24 11.79 -17.71
C GLU A 219 25.76 13.21 -17.42
N ILE A 220 26.30 14.21 -18.11
CA ILE A 220 25.88 15.61 -17.99
C ILE A 220 24.36 15.73 -18.18
N CYS A 221 23.84 15.21 -19.28
CA CYS A 221 22.42 15.31 -19.63
C CYS A 221 21.53 14.62 -18.58
N THR A 222 21.88 13.39 -18.18
CA THR A 222 21.06 12.64 -17.22
C THR A 222 21.16 13.21 -15.81
N THR A 223 22.29 13.81 -15.44
CA THR A 223 22.45 14.54 -14.17
C THR A 223 21.49 15.72 -14.10
N ILE A 224 21.45 16.57 -15.12
CA ILE A 224 20.52 17.71 -15.19
C ILE A 224 19.07 17.25 -15.08
N GLU A 225 18.68 16.21 -15.80
CA GLU A 225 17.32 15.67 -15.77
C GLU A 225 16.94 15.11 -14.40
N ARG A 226 17.84 14.39 -13.74
CA ARG A 226 17.64 13.81 -12.41
C ARG A 226 17.61 14.86 -11.31
N GLU A 227 18.47 15.88 -11.39
CA GLU A 227 18.45 17.02 -10.49
C GLU A 227 17.15 17.82 -10.62
N PHE A 228 16.66 18.06 -11.83
CA PHE A 228 15.35 18.69 -12.06
C PHE A 228 14.22 17.90 -11.39
N LEU A 229 14.20 16.57 -11.58
CA LEU A 229 13.25 15.68 -10.91
C LEU A 229 13.35 15.78 -9.37
N ASN A 230 14.57 15.74 -8.84
CA ASN A 230 14.81 15.80 -7.40
C ASN A 230 14.36 17.14 -6.79
N LYS A 231 14.65 18.27 -7.44
CA LYS A 231 14.26 19.60 -6.97
C LYS A 231 12.76 19.85 -7.01
N LEU A 232 12.03 19.20 -7.89
CA LEU A 232 10.57 19.20 -7.88
C LEU A 232 10.01 18.22 -6.83
N GLU A 233 10.87 17.57 -6.01
CA GLU A 233 10.47 16.54 -5.06
C GLU A 233 9.62 15.42 -5.72
N GLY A 234 9.78 15.25 -7.02
CA GLY A 234 9.09 14.24 -7.80
C GLY A 234 9.82 12.91 -7.71
N GLY A 235 9.16 11.89 -7.20
CA GLY A 235 9.62 10.50 -7.35
C GLY A 235 9.15 9.91 -8.69
N CYS A 236 9.30 8.60 -8.86
CA CYS A 236 8.77 7.85 -10.01
C CYS A 236 7.23 7.93 -10.15
N THR A 237 6.56 8.50 -9.15
CA THR A 237 5.10 8.63 -9.02
C THR A 237 4.56 9.99 -9.45
N ALA A 238 5.40 10.92 -9.90
CA ALA A 238 4.95 12.22 -10.38
C ALA A 238 4.91 12.28 -11.93
N PRO A 239 3.95 12.98 -12.53
CA PRO A 239 3.85 13.14 -13.99
C PRO A 239 4.85 14.20 -14.51
N ILE A 240 6.14 13.93 -14.29
CA ILE A 240 7.27 14.76 -14.68
C ILE A 240 8.00 14.12 -15.86
N GLY A 241 8.27 14.91 -16.90
CA GLY A 241 9.16 14.56 -18.00
C GLY A 241 10.36 15.51 -18.03
N ALA A 242 11.52 14.98 -18.42
CA ALA A 242 12.71 15.80 -18.66
C ALA A 242 13.59 15.18 -19.74
N LEU A 243 14.16 16.03 -20.57
CA LEU A 243 15.12 15.66 -21.61
C LEU A 243 16.17 16.75 -21.74
N ALA A 244 17.43 16.37 -21.52
CA ALA A 244 18.60 17.17 -21.90
C ALA A 244 19.33 16.48 -23.06
N TYR A 245 19.91 17.29 -23.94
CA TYR A 245 20.79 16.82 -25.01
C TYR A 245 21.79 17.92 -25.36
N ILE A 246 22.97 17.50 -25.81
CA ILE A 246 24.03 18.40 -26.25
C ILE A 246 24.00 18.47 -27.79
N LYS A 247 23.98 19.67 -28.31
CA LYS A 247 24.05 19.95 -29.76
C LYS A 247 24.79 21.26 -29.98
N ASP A 248 25.72 21.29 -30.89
CA ASP A 248 26.50 22.47 -31.28
C ASP A 248 27.15 23.18 -30.06
N GLU A 249 27.78 22.41 -29.18
CA GLU A 249 28.36 22.86 -27.87
C GLU A 249 27.37 23.55 -26.93
N GLU A 250 26.09 23.35 -27.14
CA GLU A 250 25.03 23.82 -26.25
C GLU A 250 24.29 22.66 -25.57
N VAL A 251 24.03 22.83 -24.29
CA VAL A 251 23.15 21.97 -23.52
C VAL A 251 21.74 22.50 -23.66
N ASN A 252 20.87 21.70 -24.25
CA ASN A 252 19.46 21.97 -24.45
C ASN A 252 18.65 21.18 -23.41
N PHE A 253 17.72 21.81 -22.72
CA PHE A 253 16.84 21.18 -21.75
C PHE A 253 15.36 21.42 -22.08
N LYS A 254 14.54 20.40 -21.90
CA LYS A 254 13.07 20.45 -21.94
C LYS A 254 12.53 19.73 -20.71
N GLY A 255 11.73 20.40 -19.91
CA GLY A 255 11.06 19.84 -18.76
C GLY A 255 9.54 20.04 -18.81
N VAL A 256 8.78 19.14 -18.21
CA VAL A 256 7.32 19.27 -18.10
C VAL A 256 6.83 18.69 -16.78
N LEU A 257 5.88 19.37 -16.16
CA LEU A 257 5.06 18.86 -15.04
C LEU A 257 3.59 18.96 -15.44
N LEU A 258 2.83 17.88 -15.21
CA LEU A 258 1.39 17.87 -15.47
C LEU A 258 0.59 17.49 -14.22
N SER A 259 -0.72 17.79 -14.24
CA SER A 259 -1.68 17.12 -13.34
C SER A 259 -1.91 15.67 -13.82
N GLU A 260 -2.34 14.78 -12.93
CA GLU A 260 -2.54 13.35 -13.24
C GLU A 260 -3.56 13.11 -14.36
N ASP A 261 -4.57 13.99 -14.45
CA ASP A 261 -5.60 13.99 -15.50
C ASP A 261 -5.18 14.70 -16.80
N GLY A 262 -3.96 15.24 -16.86
CA GLY A 262 -3.43 15.98 -18.00
C GLY A 262 -4.06 17.35 -18.26
N SER A 263 -5.01 17.82 -17.43
CA SER A 263 -5.72 19.10 -17.63
C SER A 263 -4.83 20.32 -17.44
N LYS A 264 -3.78 20.20 -16.63
CA LYS A 264 -2.79 21.25 -16.37
C LYS A 264 -1.42 20.78 -16.82
N ARG A 265 -0.69 21.68 -17.49
CA ARG A 265 0.64 21.44 -18.01
C ARG A 265 1.53 22.66 -17.83
N ILE A 266 2.72 22.48 -17.29
CA ILE A 266 3.75 23.52 -17.13
C ILE A 266 4.99 23.02 -17.86
N ASP A 267 5.37 23.69 -18.94
CA ASP A 267 6.56 23.40 -19.71
C ASP A 267 7.68 24.40 -19.39
N VAL A 268 8.91 23.93 -19.45
CA VAL A 268 10.11 24.76 -19.38
C VAL A 268 11.12 24.30 -20.41
N THR A 269 11.76 25.25 -21.07
CA THR A 269 12.89 25.03 -21.99
C THR A 269 14.02 25.99 -21.64
N ARG A 270 15.26 25.50 -21.74
CA ARG A 270 16.47 26.31 -21.53
C ARG A 270 17.61 25.80 -22.38
N VAL A 271 18.45 26.75 -22.84
CA VAL A 271 19.68 26.46 -23.58
C VAL A 271 20.82 27.19 -22.88
N LYS A 272 21.95 26.54 -22.70
CA LYS A 272 23.20 27.07 -22.13
C LYS A 272 24.38 26.50 -22.86
N LYS A 273 25.48 27.22 -22.94
CA LYS A 273 26.75 26.67 -23.47
C LYS A 273 27.23 25.53 -22.56
N LEU A 274 27.87 24.57 -23.17
CA LEU A 274 28.55 23.50 -22.43
C LEU A 274 29.61 24.14 -21.51
N GLY A 275 29.63 23.73 -20.23
CA GLY A 275 30.44 24.36 -19.18
C GLY A 275 29.71 25.47 -18.39
N GLU A 276 28.63 26.05 -18.90
CA GLU A 276 27.82 27.08 -18.21
C GLU A 276 26.47 26.55 -17.73
N HIS A 277 26.27 25.24 -17.71
CA HIS A 277 24.98 24.58 -17.49
C HIS A 277 24.70 24.19 -16.02
N ASN A 278 25.60 24.45 -15.09
CA ASN A 278 25.52 23.99 -13.70
C ASN A 278 24.25 24.42 -12.96
N ASP A 279 23.67 25.58 -13.32
CA ASP A 279 22.44 26.10 -12.73
C ASP A 279 21.16 25.65 -13.45
N MET A 280 21.27 24.89 -14.53
CA MET A 280 20.15 24.60 -15.44
C MET A 280 19.00 23.87 -14.76
N ALA A 281 19.30 22.82 -14.00
CA ALA A 281 18.30 22.05 -13.29
C ALA A 281 17.57 22.89 -12.23
N GLN A 282 18.31 23.67 -11.45
CA GLN A 282 17.74 24.54 -10.42
C GLN A 282 16.83 25.58 -11.05
N TYR A 283 17.34 26.34 -12.02
CA TYR A 283 16.56 27.38 -12.69
C TYR A 283 15.25 26.82 -13.31
N CYS A 284 15.31 25.68 -13.98
CA CYS A 284 14.14 25.08 -14.61
C CYS A 284 13.13 24.57 -13.56
N ALA A 285 13.60 24.05 -12.42
CA ALA A 285 12.73 23.64 -11.32
C ALA A 285 12.05 24.83 -10.68
N ASP A 286 12.81 25.90 -10.37
CA ASP A 286 12.25 27.14 -9.78
C ASP A 286 11.21 27.76 -10.71
N PHE A 287 11.47 27.84 -12.01
CA PHE A 287 10.52 28.31 -13.02
C PHE A 287 9.19 27.51 -12.98
N VAL A 288 9.26 26.19 -12.87
CA VAL A 288 8.06 25.34 -12.77
C VAL A 288 7.33 25.58 -11.45
N ILE A 289 8.06 25.70 -10.34
CA ILE A 289 7.50 25.94 -8.99
C ILE A 289 6.74 27.27 -8.96
N GLU A 290 7.35 28.36 -9.44
CA GLU A 290 6.76 29.71 -9.49
C GLU A 290 5.48 29.77 -10.32
N ARG A 291 5.36 28.93 -11.36
CA ARG A 291 4.16 28.82 -12.22
C ARG A 291 3.08 27.88 -11.66
N GLY A 292 3.16 27.54 -10.39
CA GLY A 292 2.15 26.74 -9.70
C GLY A 292 2.48 25.26 -9.62
N GLY A 293 3.71 24.86 -9.98
CA GLY A 293 4.18 23.47 -9.89
C GLY A 293 4.10 22.93 -8.48
N LYS A 294 4.44 23.73 -7.45
CA LYS A 294 4.30 23.33 -6.05
C LYS A 294 2.87 22.87 -5.72
N ARG A 295 1.88 23.65 -6.13
CA ARG A 295 0.47 23.31 -5.88
C ARG A 295 0.03 22.02 -6.60
N LEU A 296 0.59 21.75 -7.79
CA LEU A 296 0.33 20.49 -8.51
C LEU A 296 0.97 19.32 -7.78
N MET A 297 2.22 19.45 -7.34
CA MET A 297 2.94 18.40 -6.60
C MET A 297 2.27 18.10 -5.25
N ASP A 298 1.85 19.13 -4.50
CA ASP A 298 1.13 18.94 -3.24
C ASP A 298 -0.17 18.15 -3.46
N LYS A 299 -0.95 18.46 -4.50
CA LYS A 299 -2.16 17.70 -4.85
C LYS A 299 -1.85 16.23 -5.13
N ILE A 300 -0.79 15.94 -5.89
CA ILE A 300 -0.36 14.58 -6.21
C ILE A 300 0.07 13.84 -4.93
N LYS A 301 0.83 14.48 -4.05
CA LYS A 301 1.22 13.91 -2.74
C LYS A 301 -0.01 13.58 -1.90
N TYR A 302 -1.00 14.47 -1.83
CA TYR A 302 -2.23 14.24 -1.07
C TYR A 302 -3.12 13.18 -1.72
N SER A 303 -3.22 13.12 -3.05
CA SER A 303 -4.02 12.09 -3.74
C SER A 303 -3.44 10.68 -3.58
N ASN A 304 -2.13 10.58 -3.43
CA ASN A 304 -1.41 9.31 -3.27
C ASN A 304 -1.09 8.95 -1.81
N LYS A 305 -1.48 9.79 -0.83
CA LYS A 305 -1.26 9.50 0.58
C LYS A 305 -2.10 8.29 0.97
N LYS A 306 -1.43 7.21 1.37
CA LYS A 306 -2.06 6.07 2.00
C LYS A 306 -2.15 6.29 3.50
N THR A 307 -3.26 5.90 4.08
CA THR A 307 -3.52 6.03 5.51
C THR A 307 -3.38 4.69 6.21
N ASN A 308 -2.55 4.63 7.24
CA ASN A 308 -2.39 3.44 8.06
C ASN A 308 -3.53 3.34 9.09
N VAL A 309 -4.29 2.27 9.01
CA VAL A 309 -5.42 1.98 9.90
C VAL A 309 -5.17 0.69 10.65
N PHE A 310 -5.27 0.73 11.97
CA PHE A 310 -5.07 -0.43 12.82
C PHE A 310 -6.40 -1.01 13.31
N SER A 311 -6.58 -2.31 13.20
CA SER A 311 -7.73 -3.03 13.75
C SER A 311 -7.33 -3.81 15.00
N THR A 312 -8.03 -3.59 16.10
CA THR A 312 -7.88 -4.35 17.35
C THR A 312 -8.48 -5.75 17.30
N LYS A 313 -8.82 -6.22 16.11
CA LYS A 313 -9.27 -7.56 15.78
C LYS A 313 -8.71 -7.99 14.44
N SER A 314 -8.23 -9.21 14.33
CA SER A 314 -7.71 -9.80 13.10
C SER A 314 -8.79 -9.88 12.02
N PHE A 315 -8.42 -9.51 10.77
CA PHE A 315 -9.28 -9.59 9.60
C PHE A 315 -9.16 -10.95 8.92
N THR A 316 -10.26 -11.42 8.33
CA THR A 316 -10.25 -12.46 7.31
C THR A 316 -9.71 -11.92 5.98
N ASP A 317 -9.32 -12.80 5.06
CA ASP A 317 -8.85 -12.39 3.73
C ASP A 317 -9.96 -11.62 2.97
N ASP A 318 -11.20 -12.07 3.05
CA ASP A 318 -12.35 -11.37 2.45
C ASP A 318 -12.55 -9.96 3.02
N GLN A 319 -12.37 -9.80 4.34
CA GLN A 319 -12.48 -8.49 4.97
C GLN A 319 -11.35 -7.53 4.55
N ARG A 320 -10.14 -8.06 4.33
CA ARG A 320 -9.02 -7.26 3.81
C ARG A 320 -9.30 -6.70 2.42
N LEU A 321 -10.01 -7.44 1.59
CA LEU A 321 -10.41 -7.01 0.23
C LEU A 321 -11.47 -5.90 0.21
N LEU A 322 -12.15 -5.65 1.33
CA LEU A 322 -13.15 -4.58 1.42
C LEU A 322 -12.56 -3.18 1.61
N PHE A 323 -11.27 -3.07 1.96
CA PHE A 323 -10.63 -1.77 2.13
C PHE A 323 -10.33 -1.11 0.79
N HIS A 324 -10.56 0.19 0.76
CA HIS A 324 -10.16 1.00 -0.39
C HIS A 324 -8.63 1.06 -0.51
N GLU A 325 -8.11 1.19 -1.73
CA GLU A 325 -6.67 1.20 -2.04
C GLU A 325 -5.83 2.25 -1.29
N LYS A 326 -6.46 3.34 -0.85
CA LYS A 326 -5.84 4.39 -0.03
C LYS A 326 -5.67 4.01 1.44
N VAL A 327 -6.29 2.93 1.89
CA VAL A 327 -6.22 2.46 3.27
C VAL A 327 -5.28 1.26 3.37
N VAL A 328 -4.30 1.35 4.25
CA VAL A 328 -3.38 0.24 4.58
C VAL A 328 -3.82 -0.36 5.91
N PRO A 329 -4.58 -1.47 5.89
CA PRO A 329 -5.08 -2.08 7.11
C PRO A 329 -4.03 -3.00 7.75
N GLU A 330 -3.69 -2.72 9.00
CA GLU A 330 -3.00 -3.65 9.90
C GLU A 330 -4.00 -4.19 10.92
N SER A 331 -3.84 -5.43 11.36
CA SER A 331 -4.78 -6.03 12.32
C SER A 331 -4.13 -7.06 13.22
N SER A 332 -4.56 -7.06 14.48
CA SER A 332 -4.21 -8.09 15.46
C SER A 332 -5.28 -8.14 16.56
N ASP A 333 -5.44 -9.29 17.20
CA ASP A 333 -6.38 -9.43 18.31
C ASP A 333 -5.77 -8.83 19.59
N PHE A 334 -6.40 -7.79 20.12
CA PHE A 334 -5.97 -7.08 21.34
C PHE A 334 -6.61 -7.62 22.61
N ILE A 335 -7.47 -8.63 22.45
CA ILE A 335 -8.05 -9.39 23.57
C ILE A 335 -8.03 -10.88 23.23
N LYS A 336 -7.76 -11.69 24.24
CA LYS A 336 -7.90 -13.16 24.18
C LYS A 336 -9.02 -13.60 25.12
N ILE A 337 -9.90 -14.44 24.60
CA ILE A 337 -11.00 -15.03 25.36
C ILE A 337 -10.59 -16.42 25.82
N SER A 338 -10.67 -16.67 27.12
CA SER A 338 -10.49 -18.00 27.72
C SER A 338 -11.80 -18.46 28.33
N LEU A 339 -12.33 -19.58 27.86
CA LEU A 339 -13.56 -20.16 28.42
C LEU A 339 -13.25 -20.81 29.79
N ASN A 340 -14.07 -20.51 30.77
CA ASN A 340 -13.93 -21.08 32.12
C ASN A 340 -14.60 -22.44 32.19
N ARG A 341 -14.12 -23.30 33.10
CA ARG A 341 -14.80 -24.51 33.47
C ARG A 341 -15.95 -24.14 34.44
N ILE A 342 -17.18 -24.31 33.96
CA ILE A 342 -18.37 -24.03 34.76
C ILE A 342 -18.69 -25.27 35.63
N HIS A 343 -18.81 -25.09 36.96
CA HIS A 343 -19.06 -26.21 37.85
C HIS A 343 -20.51 -26.71 37.71
N PRO A 344 -20.77 -28.04 37.55
CA PRO A 344 -22.12 -28.61 37.36
C PRO A 344 -23.13 -28.24 38.45
N ARG A 345 -22.67 -27.82 39.64
CA ARG A 345 -23.56 -27.36 40.74
C ARG A 345 -24.50 -26.24 40.33
N PHE A 346 -24.11 -25.40 39.38
CA PHE A 346 -24.93 -24.29 38.90
C PHE A 346 -26.10 -24.76 38.01
N LEU A 347 -26.12 -26.02 37.57
CA LEU A 347 -27.16 -26.62 36.71
C LEU A 347 -27.89 -27.79 37.40
N ARG A 348 -27.74 -27.96 38.73
CA ARG A 348 -28.37 -29.09 39.46
C ARG A 348 -29.89 -29.05 39.46
N ASN A 349 -30.47 -27.86 39.35
CA ASN A 349 -31.92 -27.63 39.26
C ASN A 349 -32.22 -26.85 37.98
N GLU A 350 -33.46 -26.98 37.51
CA GLU A 350 -33.93 -26.12 36.43
C GLU A 350 -33.75 -24.64 36.81
N ILE A 351 -33.02 -23.87 35.98
CA ILE A 351 -32.83 -22.44 36.22
C ILE A 351 -34.01 -21.69 35.59
N GLN A 352 -34.76 -20.96 36.44
CA GLN A 352 -35.96 -20.28 36.01
C GLN A 352 -35.64 -19.13 35.02
N ASN A 353 -34.67 -18.29 35.35
CA ASN A 353 -34.33 -17.12 34.53
C ASN A 353 -32.83 -17.07 34.28
N VAL A 354 -32.43 -17.10 33.01
CA VAL A 354 -31.03 -17.02 32.56
C VAL A 354 -30.81 -15.80 31.71
N VAL A 355 -29.75 -15.06 32.01
CA VAL A 355 -29.30 -13.92 31.21
C VAL A 355 -27.98 -14.27 30.48
N ILE A 356 -27.97 -14.09 29.16
CA ILE A 356 -26.80 -14.31 28.29
C ILE A 356 -26.60 -13.09 27.38
N THR A 357 -25.57 -12.29 27.63
CA THR A 357 -25.31 -11.03 26.92
C THR A 357 -24.24 -11.14 25.85
N SER A 358 -23.54 -12.27 25.76
CA SER A 358 -22.38 -12.45 24.88
C SER A 358 -22.37 -13.82 24.19
N LYS A 359 -21.89 -13.87 22.93
CA LYS A 359 -21.61 -15.13 22.24
C LYS A 359 -20.62 -16.01 23.00
N ASN A 360 -19.64 -15.42 23.69
CA ASN A 360 -18.62 -16.16 24.45
C ASN A 360 -19.21 -16.92 25.60
N ALA A 361 -20.27 -16.39 26.26
CA ALA A 361 -21.01 -17.10 27.31
C ALA A 361 -21.76 -18.32 26.73
N VAL A 362 -22.34 -18.20 25.51
CA VAL A 362 -22.94 -19.34 24.81
C VAL A 362 -21.88 -20.40 24.50
N GLU A 363 -20.74 -19.98 23.97
CA GLU A 363 -19.60 -20.88 23.65
C GLU A 363 -19.09 -21.58 24.92
N ALA A 364 -18.97 -20.86 26.05
CA ALA A 364 -18.58 -21.43 27.33
C ALA A 364 -19.61 -22.46 27.85
N LEU A 365 -20.89 -22.15 27.81
CA LEU A 365 -21.94 -23.07 28.17
C LEU A 365 -21.92 -24.36 27.35
N THR A 366 -21.84 -24.22 26.03
CA THR A 366 -21.83 -25.38 25.10
C THR A 366 -20.51 -26.16 25.08
N ALA A 367 -19.41 -25.57 25.53
CA ALA A 367 -18.15 -26.28 25.75
C ALA A 367 -18.12 -27.09 27.04
N ASN A 368 -18.91 -26.70 28.05
CA ASN A 368 -18.97 -27.35 29.35
C ASN A 368 -20.12 -28.38 29.48
N PHE A 369 -21.21 -28.18 28.73
CA PHE A 369 -22.43 -28.95 28.87
C PHE A 369 -23.06 -29.29 27.53
N SER A 370 -23.73 -30.43 27.44
CA SER A 370 -24.60 -30.80 26.32
C SER A 370 -25.91 -29.98 26.35
N ALA A 371 -26.59 -29.87 25.21
CA ALA A 371 -27.87 -29.16 25.14
C ALA A 371 -28.94 -29.75 26.04
N THR A 372 -28.88 -31.05 26.33
CA THR A 372 -29.80 -31.74 27.23
C THR A 372 -29.57 -31.43 28.71
N GLU A 373 -28.39 -30.98 29.08
CA GLU A 373 -28.05 -30.55 30.45
C GLU A 373 -28.38 -29.08 30.69
N LEU A 374 -28.51 -28.26 29.62
CA LEU A 374 -28.83 -26.84 29.68
C LEU A 374 -30.34 -26.60 29.71
N GLN A 375 -30.98 -27.00 30.85
CA GLN A 375 -32.43 -26.82 31.05
C GLN A 375 -32.73 -25.46 31.69
N PHE A 376 -33.16 -24.51 30.82
CA PHE A 376 -33.53 -23.15 31.24
C PHE A 376 -34.99 -22.87 30.90
N LYS A 377 -35.77 -22.36 31.85
CA LYS A 377 -37.17 -22.05 31.63
C LYS A 377 -37.32 -20.78 30.78
N ASN A 378 -36.66 -19.69 31.19
CA ASN A 378 -36.66 -18.42 30.45
C ASN A 378 -35.22 -17.98 30.14
N ILE A 379 -34.91 -17.71 28.86
CA ILE A 379 -33.61 -17.20 28.44
C ILE A 379 -33.76 -15.78 27.91
N TYR A 380 -32.99 -14.87 28.46
CA TYR A 380 -32.97 -13.45 28.13
C TYR A 380 -31.62 -13.09 27.50
N CYS A 381 -31.64 -12.38 26.37
CA CYS A 381 -30.43 -12.10 25.62
C CYS A 381 -30.24 -10.62 25.28
N VAL A 382 -28.99 -10.22 25.06
CA VAL A 382 -28.65 -8.94 24.44
C VAL A 382 -28.19 -9.16 23.01
N GLY A 383 -28.86 -8.50 22.05
CA GLY A 383 -28.51 -8.47 20.65
C GLY A 383 -28.96 -9.68 19.82
N ARG A 384 -29.32 -9.43 18.58
CA ARG A 384 -29.87 -10.44 17.65
C ARG A 384 -28.92 -11.61 17.36
N ARG A 385 -27.60 -11.34 17.35
CA ARG A 385 -26.58 -12.40 17.11
C ARG A 385 -26.52 -13.39 18.26
N THR A 386 -26.51 -12.90 19.50
CA THR A 386 -26.53 -13.75 20.68
C THR A 386 -27.81 -14.56 20.72
N LYS A 387 -28.97 -13.93 20.45
CA LYS A 387 -30.25 -14.62 20.34
C LYS A 387 -30.19 -15.81 19.37
N ARG A 388 -29.79 -15.60 18.14
CA ARG A 388 -29.68 -16.66 17.12
C ARG A 388 -28.78 -17.81 17.59
N LEU A 389 -27.65 -17.47 18.22
CA LEU A 389 -26.71 -18.48 18.70
C LEU A 389 -27.29 -19.31 19.84
N VAL A 390 -28.01 -18.66 20.77
CA VAL A 390 -28.72 -19.35 21.88
C VAL A 390 -29.81 -20.26 21.32
N GLU A 391 -30.64 -19.76 20.39
CA GLU A 391 -31.74 -20.53 19.78
C GLU A 391 -31.23 -21.76 19.03
N ASN A 392 -30.04 -21.64 18.38
CA ASN A 392 -29.44 -22.76 17.66
C ASN A 392 -28.75 -23.79 18.55
N LYS A 393 -28.24 -23.41 19.72
CA LYS A 393 -27.37 -24.27 20.52
C LYS A 393 -27.92 -24.66 21.89
N ILE A 394 -28.82 -23.88 22.45
CA ILE A 394 -29.30 -24.04 23.82
C ILE A 394 -30.81 -24.20 23.87
N GLY A 395 -31.58 -23.21 23.43
CA GLY A 395 -33.02 -23.25 23.54
C GLY A 395 -33.70 -21.92 23.16
N LYS A 396 -35.03 -21.90 23.24
CA LYS A 396 -35.87 -20.75 22.85
C LYS A 396 -35.59 -19.53 23.73
N VAL A 397 -35.36 -18.36 23.14
CA VAL A 397 -35.18 -17.09 23.85
C VAL A 397 -36.53 -16.45 24.14
N ALA A 398 -36.80 -16.16 25.41
CA ALA A 398 -38.02 -15.52 25.88
C ALA A 398 -38.09 -14.04 25.47
N HIS A 399 -36.99 -13.30 25.64
CA HIS A 399 -36.92 -11.89 25.26
C HIS A 399 -35.50 -11.43 24.91
N THR A 400 -35.40 -10.40 24.08
CA THR A 400 -34.10 -9.85 23.62
C THR A 400 -34.16 -8.34 23.51
N GLU A 401 -33.16 -7.66 24.09
CA GLU A 401 -33.00 -6.22 24.03
C GLU A 401 -31.71 -5.81 23.29
N LYS A 402 -31.62 -4.51 22.92
CA LYS A 402 -30.48 -3.98 22.19
C LYS A 402 -29.21 -3.86 23.04
N ASN A 403 -29.34 -3.63 24.33
CA ASN A 403 -28.24 -3.48 25.28
C ASN A 403 -28.63 -4.00 26.66
N ALA A 404 -27.62 -4.13 27.56
CA ALA A 404 -27.80 -4.67 28.91
C ALA A 404 -28.69 -3.81 29.79
N GLN A 405 -28.63 -2.47 29.66
CA GLN A 405 -29.47 -1.53 30.41
C GLN A 405 -30.95 -1.74 30.11
N LYS A 406 -31.35 -1.79 28.83
CA LYS A 406 -32.74 -2.03 28.44
C LYS A 406 -33.23 -3.43 28.82
N LEU A 407 -32.33 -4.42 28.78
CA LEU A 407 -32.69 -5.75 29.22
C LEU A 407 -32.96 -5.77 30.74
N ALA A 408 -32.18 -5.05 31.53
CA ALA A 408 -32.41 -4.93 32.96
C ALA A 408 -33.75 -4.24 33.29
N GLU A 409 -34.05 -3.12 32.59
CA GLU A 409 -35.32 -2.39 32.70
C GLU A 409 -36.52 -3.32 32.38
N TYR A 410 -36.42 -4.10 31.29
CA TYR A 410 -37.44 -5.09 30.91
C TYR A 410 -37.63 -6.16 32.03
N LEU A 411 -36.49 -6.69 32.55
CA LEU A 411 -36.56 -7.71 33.59
C LEU A 411 -37.17 -7.20 34.88
N VAL A 412 -36.92 -5.96 35.29
CA VAL A 412 -37.57 -5.33 36.47
C VAL A 412 -39.09 -5.34 36.35
N GLU A 413 -39.62 -5.14 35.13
CA GLU A 413 -41.08 -5.04 34.91
C GLU A 413 -41.75 -6.41 34.69
N PHE A 414 -41.06 -7.36 34.00
CA PHE A 414 -41.69 -8.56 33.46
C PHE A 414 -41.15 -9.90 33.98
N ILE A 415 -40.13 -9.92 34.85
CA ILE A 415 -39.55 -11.17 35.30
C ILE A 415 -40.50 -11.96 36.21
N GLU A 416 -40.62 -13.27 35.99
CA GLU A 416 -41.25 -14.18 36.90
C GLU A 416 -40.24 -14.61 37.98
N GLY A 417 -40.49 -14.28 39.25
CA GLY A 417 -39.61 -14.59 40.37
C GLY A 417 -38.66 -13.45 40.73
N THR A 418 -37.72 -13.71 41.63
CA THR A 418 -36.89 -12.68 42.27
C THR A 418 -35.40 -12.91 42.06
N GLU A 419 -35.03 -13.82 41.14
CA GLU A 419 -33.63 -14.09 40.88
C GLU A 419 -33.36 -14.41 39.39
N VAL A 420 -32.15 -14.08 38.93
CA VAL A 420 -31.60 -14.42 37.62
C VAL A 420 -30.23 -15.04 37.76
N THR A 421 -29.89 -15.99 36.89
CA THR A 421 -28.53 -16.48 36.71
C THR A 421 -27.91 -15.80 35.48
N TYR A 422 -26.84 -15.05 35.69
CA TYR A 422 -26.16 -14.27 34.67
C TYR A 422 -24.82 -14.91 34.32
N PHE A 423 -24.71 -15.51 33.13
CA PHE A 423 -23.45 -16.01 32.60
C PHE A 423 -22.67 -14.88 31.93
N CYS A 424 -21.57 -14.45 32.55
CA CYS A 424 -20.85 -13.24 32.20
C CYS A 424 -19.33 -13.46 32.04
N SER A 425 -18.62 -12.40 31.69
CA SER A 425 -17.16 -12.31 31.76
C SER A 425 -16.70 -11.85 33.12
N ASP A 426 -15.43 -12.10 33.46
CA ASP A 426 -14.70 -11.43 34.54
C ASP A 426 -14.73 -9.90 34.41
N ILE A 427 -14.63 -9.40 33.15
CA ILE A 427 -14.78 -7.98 32.83
C ILE A 427 -16.16 -7.75 32.22
N ARG A 428 -17.13 -7.43 33.03
CA ARG A 428 -18.51 -7.14 32.63
C ARG A 428 -18.91 -5.70 32.94
N LEU A 429 -19.91 -5.20 32.23
CA LEU A 429 -20.55 -3.92 32.56
C LEU A 429 -21.49 -4.11 33.74
N ASP A 430 -21.41 -3.21 34.72
CA ASP A 430 -22.22 -3.29 35.95
C ASP A 430 -23.68 -2.90 35.73
N ALA A 431 -24.05 -2.31 34.61
CA ALA A 431 -25.39 -1.78 34.37
C ALA A 431 -26.52 -2.78 34.64
N LEU A 432 -26.41 -4.04 34.21
CA LEU A 432 -27.45 -5.05 34.42
C LEU A 432 -27.54 -5.50 35.89
N PRO A 433 -26.43 -5.93 36.55
CA PRO A 433 -26.48 -6.31 37.96
C PRO A 433 -26.95 -5.17 38.88
N THR A 434 -26.50 -3.93 38.63
CA THR A 434 -26.88 -2.76 39.45
C THR A 434 -28.37 -2.51 39.37
N VAL A 435 -28.96 -2.38 38.18
CA VAL A 435 -30.40 -2.11 38.01
C VAL A 435 -31.24 -3.22 38.62
N LEU A 436 -30.87 -4.49 38.44
CA LEU A 436 -31.62 -5.60 39.00
C LEU A 436 -31.53 -5.62 40.53
N SER A 437 -30.36 -5.41 41.13
CA SER A 437 -30.14 -5.38 42.56
C SER A 437 -30.87 -4.23 43.24
N GLU A 438 -30.88 -3.04 42.63
CA GLU A 438 -31.64 -1.86 43.13
C GLU A 438 -33.17 -2.11 43.15
N ASN A 439 -33.65 -3.05 42.33
CA ASN A 439 -35.05 -3.45 42.27
C ASN A 439 -35.34 -4.80 42.97
N ASN A 440 -34.49 -5.20 43.91
CA ASN A 440 -34.63 -6.41 44.74
C ASN A 440 -34.65 -7.73 43.93
N ILE A 441 -34.05 -7.76 42.74
CA ILE A 441 -33.86 -8.98 41.95
C ILE A 441 -32.44 -9.47 42.20
N LYS A 442 -32.30 -10.65 42.76
CA LYS A 442 -31.02 -11.27 43.07
C LYS A 442 -30.34 -11.73 41.77
N VAL A 443 -29.07 -11.33 41.57
CA VAL A 443 -28.26 -11.75 40.44
C VAL A 443 -27.24 -12.79 40.90
N ASN A 444 -27.39 -14.02 40.42
CA ASN A 444 -26.41 -15.08 40.60
C ASN A 444 -25.42 -15.05 39.44
N GLU A 445 -24.27 -14.41 39.63
CA GLU A 445 -23.26 -14.27 38.59
C GLU A 445 -22.43 -15.56 38.45
N VAL A 446 -22.28 -16.01 37.21
CA VAL A 446 -21.43 -17.15 36.85
C VAL A 446 -20.41 -16.68 35.83
N GLU A 447 -19.17 -16.64 36.26
CA GLU A 447 -18.05 -16.26 35.39
C GLU A 447 -17.78 -17.37 34.36
N ALA A 448 -18.37 -17.21 33.17
CA ALA A 448 -18.35 -18.21 32.12
C ALA A 448 -17.06 -18.14 31.27
N TYR A 449 -16.43 -16.97 31.16
CA TYR A 449 -15.19 -16.76 30.41
C TYR A 449 -14.42 -15.56 30.96
N GLN A 450 -13.13 -15.54 30.66
CA GLN A 450 -12.22 -14.43 30.98
C GLN A 450 -11.78 -13.72 29.73
N THR A 451 -11.62 -12.40 29.83
CA THR A 451 -11.09 -11.55 28.77
C THR A 451 -9.71 -11.04 29.18
N LYS A 452 -8.66 -11.55 28.55
CA LYS A 452 -7.27 -11.11 28.78
C LYS A 452 -6.89 -10.07 27.75
N TYR A 453 -6.30 -8.97 28.20
CA TYR A 453 -5.71 -7.97 27.31
C TYR A 453 -4.40 -8.49 26.74
N ASP A 454 -4.22 -8.36 25.44
CA ASP A 454 -3.05 -8.81 24.69
C ASP A 454 -2.54 -7.66 23.79
N SER A 455 -2.34 -6.49 24.43
CA SER A 455 -1.95 -5.29 23.70
C SER A 455 -0.44 -5.14 23.58
N TYR A 456 -0.02 -4.53 22.50
CA TYR A 456 1.36 -4.10 22.27
C TYR A 456 1.38 -2.68 21.67
N LYS A 457 2.56 -2.08 21.58
CA LYS A 457 2.72 -0.77 20.95
C LYS A 457 2.59 -0.92 19.44
N VAL A 458 1.59 -0.26 18.83
CA VAL A 458 1.45 -0.15 17.37
C VAL A 458 2.41 0.92 16.82
N ALA A 459 2.62 0.92 15.51
CA ALA A 459 3.48 1.90 14.84
C ALA A 459 2.95 3.32 15.03
N ASP A 460 3.84 4.28 15.27
CA ASP A 460 3.48 5.70 15.46
C ASP A 460 2.89 6.33 14.17
N SER A 461 3.00 5.64 13.02
CA SER A 461 2.41 6.03 11.73
C SER A 461 0.92 5.68 11.59
N VAL A 462 0.32 5.01 12.57
CA VAL A 462 -1.13 4.68 12.57
C VAL A 462 -1.93 5.96 12.79
N GLU A 463 -2.81 6.29 11.84
CA GLU A 463 -3.65 7.51 11.86
C GLU A 463 -5.03 7.24 12.45
N SER A 464 -5.50 6.00 12.40
CA SER A 464 -6.79 5.61 12.99
C SER A 464 -6.81 4.17 13.50
N ALA A 465 -7.72 3.90 14.44
CA ALA A 465 -7.90 2.58 15.02
C ALA A 465 -9.37 2.13 15.03
N MET A 466 -9.58 0.83 14.78
CA MET A 466 -10.89 0.19 14.73
C MET A 466 -11.13 -0.63 16.01
N PHE A 467 -12.24 -0.37 16.69
CA PHE A 467 -12.59 -0.97 17.99
C PHE A 467 -13.91 -1.72 17.93
N TYR A 468 -13.94 -2.92 18.51
CA TYR A 468 -15.08 -3.84 18.42
C TYR A 468 -15.74 -4.13 19.78
N SER A 469 -15.16 -3.64 20.87
CA SER A 469 -15.71 -3.71 22.23
C SER A 469 -15.03 -2.68 23.14
N PRO A 470 -15.63 -2.32 24.30
CA PRO A 470 -14.96 -1.50 25.30
C PRO A 470 -13.60 -2.06 25.73
N SER A 471 -13.52 -3.38 25.95
CA SER A 471 -12.27 -4.05 26.33
C SER A 471 -11.16 -3.97 25.27
N THR A 472 -11.49 -3.85 23.97
CA THR A 472 -10.46 -3.61 22.95
C THR A 472 -9.93 -2.17 22.97
N VAL A 473 -10.76 -1.19 23.37
CA VAL A 473 -10.33 0.20 23.62
C VAL A 473 -9.38 0.24 24.82
N GLU A 474 -9.80 -0.34 25.94
CA GLU A 474 -9.00 -0.39 27.17
C GLU A 474 -7.68 -1.12 26.96
N SER A 475 -7.69 -2.24 26.21
CA SER A 475 -6.47 -2.96 25.84
C SER A 475 -5.54 -2.09 25.02
N PHE A 476 -6.07 -1.36 24.02
CA PHE A 476 -5.27 -0.51 23.14
C PHE A 476 -4.56 0.61 23.91
N VAL A 477 -5.27 1.34 24.74
CA VAL A 477 -4.73 2.51 25.46
C VAL A 477 -3.71 2.16 26.55
N LYS A 478 -3.60 0.88 26.95
CA LYS A 478 -2.58 0.45 27.90
C LYS A 478 -1.15 0.65 27.38
N ASN A 479 -0.95 0.45 26.10
CA ASN A 479 0.38 0.49 25.47
C ASN A 479 0.49 1.56 24.37
N ASN A 480 -0.60 2.28 24.06
CA ASN A 480 -0.65 3.25 22.98
C ASN A 480 -1.22 4.58 23.46
N THR A 481 -0.40 5.62 23.37
CA THR A 481 -0.76 7.02 23.76
C THR A 481 -0.99 7.91 22.56
N ILE A 482 -1.08 7.33 21.35
CA ILE A 482 -1.27 8.06 20.09
C ILE A 482 -2.70 8.61 19.99
N ASP A 483 -2.82 9.84 19.51
CA ASP A 483 -4.12 10.47 19.22
C ASP A 483 -4.58 10.01 17.83
N VAL A 484 -5.46 9.01 17.79
CA VAL A 484 -5.99 8.40 16.55
C VAL A 484 -7.48 8.68 16.40
N ILE A 485 -7.97 8.65 15.15
CA ILE A 485 -9.42 8.59 14.92
C ILE A 485 -9.93 7.20 15.33
N ALA A 486 -10.90 7.15 16.25
CA ALA A 486 -11.45 5.89 16.75
C ALA A 486 -12.71 5.49 15.97
N PHE A 487 -12.67 4.43 15.20
CA PHE A 487 -13.82 3.84 14.50
C PHE A 487 -14.42 2.70 15.33
N CYS A 488 -15.61 2.90 15.84
CA CYS A 488 -16.25 1.99 16.81
C CYS A 488 -17.41 1.22 16.17
N ILE A 489 -17.51 -0.06 16.53
CA ILE A 489 -18.57 -0.95 16.03
C ILE A 489 -19.98 -0.56 16.52
N GLY A 490 -20.09 0.19 17.61
CA GLY A 490 -21.36 0.61 18.18
C GLY A 490 -21.21 1.54 19.37
N GLU A 491 -22.34 2.03 19.89
CA GLU A 491 -22.45 3.06 20.94
C GLU A 491 -21.69 2.72 22.24
N THR A 492 -21.77 1.46 22.69
CA THR A 492 -21.11 1.03 23.93
C THR A 492 -19.59 1.14 23.82
N THR A 493 -19.04 0.75 22.67
CA THR A 493 -17.60 0.87 22.36
C THR A 493 -17.21 2.34 22.22
N ALA A 494 -18.05 3.14 21.56
CA ALA A 494 -17.80 4.56 21.38
C ALA A 494 -17.84 5.35 22.70
N LYS A 495 -18.71 4.96 23.64
CA LYS A 495 -18.74 5.55 24.98
C LYS A 495 -17.40 5.37 25.70
N GLU A 496 -16.79 4.20 25.58
CA GLU A 496 -15.46 3.96 26.13
C GLU A 496 -14.38 4.74 25.37
N ALA A 497 -14.40 4.69 24.04
CA ALA A 497 -13.44 5.38 23.19
C ALA A 497 -13.41 6.91 23.41
N LYS A 498 -14.56 7.56 23.66
CA LYS A 498 -14.68 9.00 23.96
C LYS A 498 -13.96 9.44 25.25
N LYS A 499 -13.58 8.52 26.12
CA LYS A 499 -12.76 8.83 27.30
C LYS A 499 -11.29 9.06 26.94
N HIS A 500 -10.85 8.58 25.76
CA HIS A 500 -9.45 8.50 25.39
C HIS A 500 -9.11 9.22 24.06
N PHE A 501 -10.07 9.34 23.14
CA PHE A 501 -9.88 9.87 21.80
C PHE A 501 -10.78 11.07 21.52
N LYS A 502 -10.28 12.05 20.79
CA LYS A 502 -11.01 13.29 20.44
C LYS A 502 -12.02 13.08 19.30
N ASP A 503 -11.65 12.27 18.28
CA ASP A 503 -12.52 11.96 17.14
C ASP A 503 -12.97 10.49 17.24
N VAL A 504 -14.27 10.29 17.51
CA VAL A 504 -14.87 8.96 17.67
C VAL A 504 -16.05 8.83 16.73
N ARG A 505 -16.01 7.85 15.86
CA ARG A 505 -17.02 7.56 14.83
C ARG A 505 -17.66 6.20 15.05
N ILE A 506 -18.93 6.08 14.71
CA ILE A 506 -19.73 4.88 15.01
C ILE A 506 -20.28 4.30 13.72
N ALA A 507 -20.10 2.99 13.52
CA ALA A 507 -20.63 2.27 12.37
C ALA A 507 -22.17 2.22 12.40
N LYS A 508 -22.79 2.31 11.22
CA LYS A 508 -24.26 2.26 11.04
C LYS A 508 -24.87 0.95 11.51
N VAL A 509 -24.14 -0.15 11.34
CA VAL A 509 -24.53 -1.50 11.76
C VAL A 509 -23.39 -2.12 12.57
N PRO A 510 -23.64 -2.87 13.66
CA PRO A 510 -22.58 -3.44 14.50
C PRO A 510 -21.94 -4.68 13.85
N THR A 511 -21.25 -4.49 12.72
CA THR A 511 -20.50 -5.51 11.97
C THR A 511 -19.10 -5.00 11.64
N VAL A 512 -18.16 -5.91 11.43
CA VAL A 512 -16.78 -5.56 11.01
C VAL A 512 -16.80 -4.84 9.67
N GLU A 513 -17.60 -5.34 8.74
CA GLU A 513 -17.75 -4.80 7.40
C GLU A 513 -18.27 -3.35 7.42
N SER A 514 -19.21 -3.03 8.31
CA SER A 514 -19.72 -1.65 8.45
C SER A 514 -18.71 -0.70 9.09
N VAL A 515 -17.78 -1.20 9.92
CA VAL A 515 -16.65 -0.39 10.40
C VAL A 515 -15.65 -0.14 9.27
N ILE A 516 -15.39 -1.14 8.42
CA ILE A 516 -14.53 -0.98 7.23
C ILE A 516 -15.14 0.04 6.26
N GLU A 517 -16.46 -0.06 6.01
CA GLU A 517 -17.19 0.91 5.18
C GLU A 517 -17.05 2.34 5.72
N LEU A 518 -17.21 2.53 7.04
CA LEU A 518 -17.06 3.82 7.70
C LEU A 518 -15.64 4.39 7.58
N VAL A 519 -14.62 3.54 7.65
CA VAL A 519 -13.20 3.91 7.40
C VAL A 519 -13.02 4.35 5.95
N ASN A 520 -13.54 3.58 4.99
CA ASN A 520 -13.46 3.92 3.57
C ASN A 520 -14.18 5.26 3.29
N GLU A 521 -15.40 5.47 3.80
CA GLU A 521 -16.16 6.73 3.65
C GLU A 521 -15.38 7.95 4.21
N HIS A 522 -14.50 7.73 5.18
CA HIS A 522 -13.71 8.81 5.77
C HIS A 522 -12.48 9.20 4.94
N TYR A 523 -11.82 8.23 4.30
CA TYR A 523 -10.54 8.45 3.60
C TYR A 523 -10.66 8.52 2.07
N VAL A 524 -11.84 8.32 1.53
CA VAL A 524 -12.17 8.41 0.10
C VAL A 524 -13.11 9.55 -0.19
#